data_e75d1f11d0238e6338ab8be8bcb3df20
#
_entry.id   e75d1f11d0238e6338ab8be8bcb3df20
#
_cell.length_a   1.000
_cell.length_b   1.000
_cell.length_c   1.000
_cell.angle_alpha   90.00
_cell.angle_beta   90.00
_cell.angle_gamma   90.00
#
_symmetry.space_group_name_H-M   'P 1'
#
loop_
_entity.id
_entity.type
_entity.pdbx_description
1 polymer ?
#
loop_
_entity_poly.entity_id
_entity_poly.type
_entity_poly.pdbx_seq_one_letter_code
_entity_poly.pdbx_strand_id
1 'polypeptide(L)'
;MSNIRHSSAWLIRAGSVNALHLTARGKSVKFIPMKKAVEIYKLLPKTNCGRCGTASCFGFAAKLATRQVTADECPLMTDDAREALREEDGGRHDSPGTVYEQALQSLKPKVAALDFARVAQSSGAILRGPDCLELTFLNEPHTVTRDCILDSAGREPLPFLSILIYNHLCMPDPPAPSGEWITFSSVPASHAKDKAWAGHVEEVIAKHFAGNVDGLRKACEKFGGRLADIKGSHDAAYEFRFFPRYPVLLLFYDAVQDENFPAQVKLLLDRNVDRYLDIESIVVLGEEFAGRLTG
;
A
#
# COMPACT_ATOMS: atom_id res chain seq x y z
N MET A 1 -43.20 12.63 -39.82
CA MET A 1 -42.30 13.75 -40.16
C MET A 1 -41.44 13.94 -38.94
N SER A 2 -40.29 13.70 -38.94
CA SER A 2 -38.91 13.71 -39.32
C SER A 2 -38.08 13.16 -38.17
N ASN A 3 -37.51 12.04 -38.33
CA ASN A 3 -36.08 11.73 -38.42
C ASN A 3 -35.12 12.75 -37.80
N ILE A 4 -34.29 12.30 -36.84
CA ILE A 4 -32.83 12.33 -36.99
C ILE A 4 -32.20 11.29 -36.06
N ARG A 5 -31.54 10.28 -36.68
CA ARG A 5 -30.56 9.36 -36.08
C ARG A 5 -29.24 10.12 -35.82
N HIS A 6 -28.53 9.83 -34.75
CA HIS A 6 -27.07 9.80 -34.83
C HIS A 6 -26.52 8.70 -33.94
N SER A 7 -26.16 7.66 -34.62
CA SER A 7 -25.25 6.59 -34.23
C SER A 7 -23.81 7.15 -34.16
N SER A 8 -23.08 6.88 -33.12
CA SER A 8 -21.61 6.96 -33.13
C SER A 8 -21.04 5.81 -32.32
N ALA A 9 -20.77 4.74 -33.06
CA ALA A 9 -19.93 3.64 -32.62
C ALA A 9 -18.50 4.13 -32.47
N TRP A 10 -17.90 3.94 -31.29
CA TRP A 10 -16.45 4.06 -31.09
C TRP A 10 -15.83 2.66 -31.09
N LEU A 11 -15.24 2.32 -32.22
CA LEU A 11 -14.30 1.22 -32.39
C LEU A 11 -13.03 1.53 -31.61
N ILE A 12 -12.78 0.78 -30.53
CA ILE A 12 -11.48 0.78 -29.84
C ILE A 12 -10.58 -0.19 -30.60
N ARG A 13 -9.65 0.35 -31.38
CA ARG A 13 -8.51 -0.36 -31.94
C ARG A 13 -7.51 -0.64 -30.81
N ALA A 14 -7.17 -1.92 -30.63
CA ALA A 14 -6.02 -2.34 -29.85
C ALA A 14 -4.74 -1.76 -30.48
N GLY A 15 -4.06 -0.88 -29.74
CA GLY A 15 -2.76 -0.33 -30.09
C GLY A 15 -1.89 -0.33 -28.85
N SER A 16 -0.72 -0.95 -28.98
CA SER A 16 0.35 -1.13 -28.02
C SER A 16 0.56 0.03 -27.06
N VAL A 17 0.61 -0.28 -25.77
CA VAL A 17 0.90 0.66 -24.69
C VAL A 17 2.40 0.95 -24.69
N ASN A 18 2.80 2.05 -25.31
CA ASN A 18 4.12 2.65 -25.09
C ASN A 18 3.93 4.07 -24.58
N ALA A 19 4.56 4.32 -23.42
CA ALA A 19 4.95 5.61 -22.88
C ALA A 19 3.85 6.64 -22.59
N LEU A 20 3.45 6.72 -21.34
CA LEU A 20 2.84 7.93 -20.78
C LEU A 20 3.87 9.07 -20.75
N HIS A 21 3.73 10.02 -21.68
CA HIS A 21 4.43 11.29 -21.63
C HIS A 21 3.69 12.25 -20.70
N LEU A 22 4.26 12.52 -19.53
CA LEU A 22 3.88 13.67 -18.71
C LEU A 22 4.76 14.85 -19.09
N THR A 23 4.22 15.80 -19.85
CA THR A 23 4.89 17.07 -20.20
C THR A 23 4.55 18.14 -19.17
N ALA A 24 5.51 18.47 -18.30
CA ALA A 24 5.52 19.75 -17.63
C ALA A 24 6.72 20.54 -18.18
N ARG A 25 6.42 21.62 -18.93
CA ARG A 25 7.36 22.62 -19.44
C ARG A 25 8.62 22.05 -20.12
N GLY A 26 8.50 21.47 -21.30
CA GLY A 26 9.58 21.46 -22.29
C GLY A 26 10.84 20.66 -21.99
N LYS A 27 10.87 19.79 -20.97
CA LYS A 27 11.98 18.85 -20.74
C LYS A 27 11.44 17.43 -20.78
N SER A 28 11.75 16.71 -21.84
CA SER A 28 11.53 15.28 -21.96
C SER A 28 12.33 14.57 -20.86
N VAL A 29 11.64 13.96 -19.90
CA VAL A 29 12.27 13.10 -18.91
C VAL A 29 12.52 11.75 -19.60
N LYS A 30 13.79 11.50 -19.98
CA LYS A 30 14.21 10.18 -20.44
C LYS A 30 14.09 9.21 -19.27
N PHE A 31 13.24 8.20 -19.41
CA PHE A 31 13.19 7.06 -18.50
C PHE A 31 14.48 6.25 -18.70
N ILE A 32 15.42 6.31 -17.75
CA ILE A 32 16.64 5.50 -17.75
C ILE A 32 16.26 4.18 -17.07
N PRO A 33 16.32 3.04 -17.78
CA PRO A 33 16.01 1.74 -17.19
C PRO A 33 17.05 1.42 -16.12
N MET A 34 16.56 1.00 -14.93
CA MET A 34 17.41 0.52 -13.84
C MET A 34 18.29 -0.65 -14.31
N LYS A 35 19.54 -0.69 -13.81
CA LYS A 35 20.42 -1.87 -14.00
C LYS A 35 19.71 -3.13 -13.57
N LYS A 36 19.78 -4.17 -14.39
CA LYS A 36 19.31 -5.50 -14.00
C LYS A 36 20.16 -6.02 -12.83
N ALA A 37 19.56 -6.81 -11.96
CA ALA A 37 20.28 -7.39 -10.80
C ALA A 37 21.64 -8.03 -11.15
N VAL A 38 21.74 -8.61 -12.36
CA VAL A 38 23.00 -9.20 -12.89
C VAL A 38 24.09 -8.14 -13.11
N GLU A 39 23.73 -6.93 -13.52
CA GLU A 39 24.69 -5.84 -13.76
C GLU A 39 25.18 -5.26 -12.42
N ILE A 40 24.28 -5.08 -11.47
CA ILE A 40 24.61 -4.69 -10.10
C ILE A 40 25.49 -5.74 -9.44
N TYR A 41 25.18 -7.02 -9.60
CA TYR A 41 25.97 -8.12 -9.05
C TYR A 41 27.44 -8.13 -9.52
N LYS A 42 27.72 -7.64 -10.73
CA LYS A 42 29.09 -7.51 -11.23
C LYS A 42 29.93 -6.53 -10.43
N LEU A 43 29.30 -5.51 -9.83
CA LEU A 43 29.93 -4.48 -9.02
C LEU A 43 30.12 -4.89 -7.54
N LEU A 44 29.50 -5.99 -7.13
CA LEU A 44 29.56 -6.46 -5.75
C LEU A 44 30.79 -7.32 -5.48
N PRO A 45 31.28 -7.40 -4.24
CA PRO A 45 32.48 -8.14 -3.86
C PRO A 45 32.34 -9.68 -3.98
N LYS A 46 31.14 -10.21 -4.19
CA LYS A 46 30.80 -11.62 -4.41
C LYS A 46 31.20 -12.58 -3.29
N THR A 47 31.47 -12.07 -2.11
CA THR A 47 31.92 -12.84 -0.94
C THR A 47 30.80 -13.61 -0.24
N ASN A 48 29.54 -13.28 -0.52
CA ASN A 48 28.34 -13.84 0.15
C ASN A 48 28.44 -13.81 1.69
N CYS A 49 29.08 -12.77 2.25
CA CYS A 49 29.42 -12.69 3.68
C CYS A 49 28.23 -12.47 4.62
N GLY A 50 27.04 -12.14 4.09
CA GLY A 50 25.82 -11.91 4.88
C GLY A 50 25.77 -10.60 5.68
N ARG A 51 26.86 -9.79 5.72
CA ARG A 51 26.94 -8.58 6.55
C ARG A 51 25.95 -7.49 6.18
N CYS A 52 25.39 -7.52 4.98
CA CYS A 52 24.33 -6.61 4.50
C CYS A 52 22.92 -7.13 4.81
N GLY A 53 22.77 -8.15 5.66
CA GLY A 53 21.47 -8.73 6.00
C GLY A 53 20.85 -9.64 4.91
N THR A 54 21.60 -9.94 3.83
CA THR A 54 21.17 -10.87 2.78
C THR A 54 22.11 -12.07 2.68
N ALA A 55 21.55 -13.26 2.43
CA ALA A 55 22.30 -14.51 2.40
C ALA A 55 23.34 -14.59 1.25
N SER A 56 23.16 -13.78 0.19
CA SER A 56 24.08 -13.78 -0.96
C SER A 56 24.20 -12.39 -1.58
N CYS A 57 25.35 -12.12 -2.23
CA CYS A 57 25.55 -10.89 -2.98
C CYS A 57 24.57 -10.74 -4.16
N PHE A 58 24.15 -11.87 -4.76
CA PHE A 58 23.13 -11.81 -5.81
C PHE A 58 21.74 -11.43 -5.26
N GLY A 59 21.37 -11.95 -4.08
CA GLY A 59 20.17 -11.54 -3.37
C GLY A 59 20.19 -10.05 -2.99
N PHE A 60 21.36 -9.54 -2.55
CA PHE A 60 21.56 -8.12 -2.31
C PHE A 60 21.42 -7.30 -3.61
N ALA A 61 22.02 -7.75 -4.73
CA ALA A 61 21.86 -7.10 -6.02
C ALA A 61 20.40 -7.05 -6.50
N ALA A 62 19.63 -8.10 -6.26
CA ALA A 62 18.20 -8.13 -6.60
C ALA A 62 17.39 -7.13 -5.76
N LYS A 63 17.65 -7.04 -4.46
CA LYS A 63 17.04 -6.05 -3.57
C LYS A 63 17.43 -4.62 -3.94
N LEU A 64 18.71 -4.40 -4.30
CA LEU A 64 19.20 -3.11 -4.73
C LEU A 64 18.58 -2.68 -6.07
N ALA A 65 18.43 -3.62 -7.03
CA ALA A 65 17.72 -3.38 -8.28
C ALA A 65 16.24 -3.02 -8.10
N THR A 66 15.62 -3.47 -7.00
CA THR A 66 14.24 -3.16 -6.65
C THR A 66 14.12 -2.04 -5.60
N ARG A 67 15.25 -1.39 -5.26
CA ARG A 67 15.33 -0.30 -4.26
C ARG A 67 14.85 -0.66 -2.85
N GLN A 68 14.89 -1.93 -2.50
CA GLN A 68 14.58 -2.42 -1.15
C GLN A 68 15.72 -2.22 -0.16
N VAL A 69 16.94 -1.99 -0.67
CA VAL A 69 18.16 -1.70 0.08
C VAL A 69 18.98 -0.66 -0.66
N THR A 70 19.92 -0.01 0.04
CA THR A 70 20.84 0.98 -0.53
C THR A 70 22.24 0.38 -0.72
N ALA A 71 23.06 0.95 -1.60
CA ALA A 71 24.44 0.52 -1.82
C ALA A 71 25.30 0.63 -0.54
N ASP A 72 24.97 1.57 0.34
CA ASP A 72 25.69 1.81 1.59
C ASP A 72 25.51 0.70 2.64
N GLU A 73 24.48 -0.13 2.50
CA GLU A 73 24.25 -1.28 3.38
C GLU A 73 25.25 -2.42 3.14
N CYS A 74 25.99 -2.45 2.03
CA CYS A 74 27.06 -3.40 1.82
C CYS A 74 28.41 -2.86 2.33
N PRO A 75 28.92 -3.31 3.50
CA PRO A 75 30.15 -2.76 4.09
C PRO A 75 31.42 -3.11 3.28
N LEU A 76 31.33 -4.09 2.37
CA LEU A 76 32.44 -4.53 1.53
C LEU A 76 32.38 -4.01 0.09
N MET A 77 31.40 -3.16 -0.24
CA MET A 77 31.35 -2.51 -1.55
C MET A 77 32.41 -1.42 -1.64
N THR A 78 33.13 -1.35 -2.76
CA THR A 78 34.11 -0.31 -2.99
C THR A 78 33.44 1.03 -3.29
N ASP A 79 34.15 2.13 -3.03
CA ASP A 79 33.61 3.48 -3.29
C ASP A 79 33.38 3.71 -4.78
N ASP A 80 34.25 3.17 -5.65
CA ASP A 80 34.06 3.21 -7.11
C ASP A 80 32.78 2.49 -7.55
N ALA A 81 32.46 1.35 -6.93
CA ALA A 81 31.24 0.61 -7.22
C ALA A 81 29.98 1.36 -6.73
N ARG A 82 30.09 2.05 -5.59
CA ARG A 82 29.03 2.92 -5.09
C ARG A 82 28.80 4.10 -6.02
N GLU A 83 29.88 4.76 -6.46
CA GLU A 83 29.83 5.90 -7.38
C GLU A 83 29.25 5.49 -8.74
N ALA A 84 29.67 4.34 -9.30
CA ALA A 84 29.11 3.82 -10.54
C ALA A 84 27.62 3.50 -10.46
N LEU A 85 27.10 3.16 -9.27
CA LEU A 85 25.67 2.98 -9.04
C LEU A 85 24.96 4.34 -8.88
N ARG A 86 25.63 5.37 -8.30
CA ARG A 86 25.10 6.73 -8.14
C ARG A 86 25.06 7.52 -9.45
N GLU A 87 26.11 7.43 -10.28
CA GLU A 87 26.19 8.14 -11.57
C GLU A 87 25.09 7.70 -12.53
N GLU A 88 24.73 6.41 -12.55
CA GLU A 88 23.68 5.91 -13.41
C GLU A 88 22.26 6.20 -12.90
N ASP A 89 22.10 6.46 -11.62
CA ASP A 89 20.83 6.95 -11.05
C ASP A 89 20.58 8.45 -11.39
N GLY A 90 21.44 9.07 -12.20
CA GLY A 90 21.30 10.46 -12.65
C GLY A 90 21.38 11.49 -11.53
N GLY A 91 22.14 11.20 -10.48
CA GLY A 91 22.32 12.11 -9.34
C GLY A 91 21.07 12.31 -8.48
N ARG A 92 20.01 11.54 -8.71
CA ARG A 92 18.86 11.50 -7.82
C ARG A 92 19.06 10.39 -6.80
N HIS A 93 19.53 10.75 -5.63
CA HIS A 93 19.30 10.00 -4.40
C HIS A 93 17.80 10.02 -4.09
N ASP A 94 17.00 9.29 -4.86
CA ASP A 94 15.66 8.97 -4.45
C ASP A 94 15.77 7.78 -3.46
N SER A 95 16.19 8.08 -2.23
CA SER A 95 15.89 7.21 -1.10
C SER A 95 14.38 6.97 -1.10
N PRO A 96 13.88 5.83 -0.60
CA PRO A 96 12.42 5.63 -0.49
C PRO A 96 11.70 6.83 0.11
N GLY A 97 12.35 7.60 1.03
CA GLY A 97 11.87 8.87 1.54
C GLY A 97 11.62 9.90 0.45
N THR A 98 12.56 10.09 -0.47
CA THR A 98 12.42 11.12 -1.53
C THR A 98 11.26 10.82 -2.49
N VAL A 99 11.02 9.54 -2.82
CA VAL A 99 9.87 9.13 -3.67
C VAL A 99 8.55 9.42 -2.99
N TYR A 100 8.44 9.06 -1.72
CA TYR A 100 7.24 9.35 -0.93
C TYR A 100 7.03 10.85 -0.72
N GLU A 101 8.09 11.61 -0.47
CA GLU A 101 8.02 13.07 -0.36
C GLU A 101 7.55 13.73 -1.66
N GLN A 102 8.06 13.30 -2.82
CA GLN A 102 7.61 13.80 -4.12
C GLN A 102 6.14 13.46 -4.38
N ALA A 103 5.72 12.23 -4.08
CA ALA A 103 4.33 11.81 -4.20
C ALA A 103 3.44 12.66 -3.28
N LEU A 104 3.84 12.87 -2.03
CA LEU A 104 3.13 13.69 -1.07
C LEU A 104 2.99 15.14 -1.55
N GLN A 105 4.07 15.74 -2.07
CA GLN A 105 4.03 17.08 -2.64
C GLN A 105 3.08 17.20 -3.84
N SER A 106 2.91 16.13 -4.61
CA SER A 106 1.95 16.09 -5.72
C SER A 106 0.48 15.98 -5.28
N LEU A 107 0.24 15.43 -4.08
CA LEU A 107 -1.10 15.24 -3.51
C LEU A 107 -1.59 16.48 -2.74
N LYS A 108 -0.71 17.21 -2.05
CA LYS A 108 -1.07 18.39 -1.26
C LYS A 108 -1.95 19.40 -2.02
N PRO A 109 -1.64 19.81 -3.27
CA PRO A 109 -2.50 20.73 -4.01
C PRO A 109 -3.89 20.16 -4.31
N LYS A 110 -4.00 18.84 -4.52
CA LYS A 110 -5.29 18.18 -4.76
C LYS A 110 -6.15 18.22 -3.51
N VAL A 111 -5.56 17.90 -2.35
CA VAL A 111 -6.26 17.92 -1.06
C VAL A 111 -6.66 19.36 -0.70
N ALA A 112 -5.79 20.35 -0.92
CA ALA A 112 -6.09 21.75 -0.68
C ALA A 112 -7.30 22.26 -1.50
N ALA A 113 -7.57 21.65 -2.67
CA ALA A 113 -8.68 21.99 -3.55
C ALA A 113 -9.99 21.24 -3.22
N LEU A 114 -9.97 20.26 -2.29
CA LEU A 114 -11.17 19.48 -1.95
C LEU A 114 -12.22 20.34 -1.22
N ASP A 115 -13.47 20.02 -1.48
CA ASP A 115 -14.58 20.46 -0.63
C ASP A 115 -14.65 19.56 0.62
N PHE A 116 -14.13 20.07 1.74
CA PHE A 116 -14.05 19.30 2.99
C PHE A 116 -15.41 18.90 3.54
N ALA A 117 -16.45 19.69 3.32
CA ALA A 117 -17.80 19.32 3.74
C ALA A 117 -18.32 18.10 2.97
N ARG A 118 -18.09 18.06 1.64
CA ARG A 118 -18.44 16.92 0.80
C ARG A 118 -17.60 15.70 1.14
N VAL A 119 -16.29 15.88 1.30
CA VAL A 119 -15.36 14.79 1.67
C VAL A 119 -15.72 14.19 3.03
N ALA A 120 -16.09 15.01 4.02
CA ALA A 120 -16.56 14.52 5.32
C ALA A 120 -17.76 13.57 5.18
N GLN A 121 -18.73 13.95 4.34
CA GLN A 121 -19.91 13.12 4.08
C GLN A 121 -19.56 11.80 3.39
N SER A 122 -18.67 11.81 2.42
CA SER A 122 -18.32 10.61 1.63
C SER A 122 -17.33 9.68 2.32
N SER A 123 -16.33 10.21 3.05
CA SER A 123 -15.31 9.41 3.75
C SER A 123 -15.72 8.94 5.15
N GLY A 124 -16.73 9.60 5.75
CA GLY A 124 -17.09 9.38 7.15
C GLY A 124 -16.19 10.14 8.13
N ALA A 125 -15.35 11.08 7.65
CA ALA A 125 -14.60 11.99 8.49
C ALA A 125 -15.54 12.98 9.21
N ILE A 126 -15.08 13.55 10.31
CA ILE A 126 -15.80 14.58 11.07
C ILE A 126 -15.29 15.95 10.63
N LEU A 127 -16.19 16.80 10.14
CA LEU A 127 -15.85 18.18 9.82
C LEU A 127 -15.70 18.99 11.12
N ARG A 128 -14.48 19.46 11.42
CA ARG A 128 -14.17 20.27 12.60
C ARG A 128 -14.14 21.78 12.30
N GLY A 129 -14.13 22.13 11.02
CA GLY A 129 -14.13 23.50 10.52
C GLY A 129 -14.07 23.54 9.00
N PRO A 130 -14.12 24.71 8.36
CA PRO A 130 -14.14 24.80 6.90
C PRO A 130 -12.89 24.18 6.24
N ASP A 131 -11.76 24.16 6.96
CA ASP A 131 -10.48 23.71 6.49
C ASP A 131 -9.86 22.60 7.37
N CYS A 132 -10.71 21.87 8.12
CA CYS A 132 -10.24 20.87 9.09
C CYS A 132 -11.19 19.67 9.15
N LEU A 133 -10.62 18.47 8.91
CA LEU A 133 -11.28 17.19 9.09
C LEU A 133 -10.61 16.41 10.24
N GLU A 134 -11.39 15.66 10.97
CA GLU A 134 -10.90 14.58 11.83
C GLU A 134 -11.24 13.25 11.18
N LEU A 135 -10.23 12.44 10.88
CA LEU A 135 -10.36 11.16 10.20
C LEU A 135 -9.71 10.07 11.04
N THR A 136 -10.45 9.02 11.37
CA THR A 136 -9.87 7.81 11.97
C THR A 136 -9.20 6.98 10.89
N PHE A 137 -7.92 6.67 11.07
CA PHE A 137 -7.14 5.81 10.20
C PHE A 137 -6.44 4.74 11.04
N LEU A 138 -6.67 3.46 10.73
CA LEU A 138 -6.15 2.32 11.48
C LEU A 138 -6.36 2.47 13.00
N ASN A 139 -7.59 2.82 13.41
CA ASN A 139 -8.01 3.05 14.79
C ASN A 139 -7.36 4.25 15.49
N GLU A 140 -6.63 5.10 14.79
CA GLU A 140 -6.00 6.31 15.31
C GLU A 140 -6.64 7.56 14.71
N PRO A 141 -7.02 8.58 15.52
CA PRO A 141 -7.54 9.82 15.01
C PRO A 141 -6.42 10.68 14.41
N HIS A 142 -6.69 11.25 13.24
CA HIS A 142 -5.80 12.17 12.55
C HIS A 142 -6.55 13.47 12.23
N THR A 143 -5.89 14.59 12.43
CA THR A 143 -6.37 15.90 12.00
C THR A 143 -5.81 16.19 10.61
N VAL A 144 -6.69 16.40 9.63
CA VAL A 144 -6.33 16.72 8.25
C VAL A 144 -6.72 18.15 7.97
N THR A 145 -5.74 18.97 7.61
CA THR A 145 -5.94 20.34 7.14
C THR A 145 -5.61 20.44 5.65
N ARG A 146 -5.72 21.63 5.06
CA ARG A 146 -5.34 21.85 3.67
C ARG A 146 -3.83 21.69 3.43
N ASP A 147 -3.03 21.86 4.48
CA ASP A 147 -1.58 21.93 4.39
C ASP A 147 -0.89 20.67 4.92
N CYS A 148 -1.46 20.02 5.94
CA CYS A 148 -0.82 18.91 6.65
C CYS A 148 -1.82 17.91 7.25
N ILE A 149 -1.26 16.77 7.66
CA ILE A 149 -1.92 15.77 8.50
C ILE A 149 -1.17 15.71 9.83
N LEU A 150 -1.88 15.63 10.94
CA LEU A 150 -1.31 15.46 12.27
C LEU A 150 -1.91 14.23 12.94
N ASP A 151 -1.09 13.45 13.62
CA ASP A 151 -1.50 12.36 14.50
C ASP A 151 -2.10 12.90 15.81
N SER A 152 -2.55 12.02 16.69
CA SER A 152 -3.11 12.39 18.01
C SER A 152 -2.11 13.10 18.93
N ALA A 153 -0.80 12.99 18.66
CA ALA A 153 0.27 13.68 19.37
C ALA A 153 0.68 15.01 18.71
N GLY A 154 -0.01 15.43 17.64
CA GLY A 154 0.28 16.66 16.90
C GLY A 154 1.52 16.57 16.00
N ARG A 155 1.95 15.39 15.60
CA ARG A 155 3.12 15.17 14.74
C ARG A 155 2.64 14.77 13.34
N GLU A 156 3.39 15.14 12.32
CA GLU A 156 3.16 14.64 10.97
C GLU A 156 3.46 13.13 10.92
N PRO A 157 2.53 12.29 10.38
CA PRO A 157 2.77 10.87 10.15
C PRO A 157 3.91 10.65 9.15
N LEU A 158 4.41 9.42 9.08
CA LEU A 158 5.35 9.03 8.03
C LEU A 158 4.77 9.33 6.64
N PRO A 159 5.58 9.77 5.67
CA PRO A 159 5.09 10.22 4.36
C PRO A 159 4.17 9.23 3.66
N PHE A 160 4.45 7.92 3.72
CA PHE A 160 3.60 6.91 3.09
C PHE A 160 2.21 6.79 3.75
N LEU A 161 2.11 6.99 5.08
CA LEU A 161 0.82 7.01 5.78
C LEU A 161 -0.01 8.24 5.36
N SER A 162 0.64 9.39 5.24
CA SER A 162 0.00 10.61 4.72
C SER A 162 -0.51 10.42 3.30
N ILE A 163 0.23 9.70 2.45
CA ILE A 163 -0.19 9.36 1.08
C ILE A 163 -1.44 8.47 1.10
N LEU A 164 -1.51 7.46 1.95
CA LEU A 164 -2.70 6.60 2.07
C LEU A 164 -3.93 7.42 2.47
N ILE A 165 -3.79 8.31 3.45
CA ILE A 165 -4.88 9.19 3.89
C ILE A 165 -5.31 10.13 2.76
N TYR A 166 -4.37 10.78 2.08
CA TYR A 166 -4.67 11.69 0.99
C TYR A 166 -5.30 10.98 -0.22
N ASN A 167 -4.80 9.79 -0.59
CA ASN A 167 -5.39 8.99 -1.66
C ASN A 167 -6.84 8.64 -1.33
N HIS A 168 -7.13 8.22 -0.09
CA HIS A 168 -8.49 7.94 0.35
C HIS A 168 -9.41 9.18 0.24
N LEU A 169 -8.97 10.35 0.71
CA LEU A 169 -9.75 11.59 0.66
C LEU A 169 -9.94 12.12 -0.76
N CYS A 170 -9.01 11.82 -1.67
CA CYS A 170 -9.08 12.22 -3.09
C CYS A 170 -9.95 11.28 -3.95
N MET A 171 -10.43 10.16 -3.41
CA MET A 171 -11.32 9.26 -4.18
C MET A 171 -12.65 9.96 -4.47
N PRO A 172 -13.12 9.91 -5.72
CA PRO A 172 -14.35 10.60 -6.11
C PRO A 172 -15.57 9.87 -5.55
N ASP A 173 -16.30 10.53 -4.64
CA ASP A 173 -17.59 10.08 -4.09
C ASP A 173 -17.69 8.57 -3.82
N PRO A 174 -16.88 8.03 -2.88
CA PRO A 174 -16.93 6.61 -2.57
C PRO A 174 -18.32 6.24 -2.04
N PRO A 175 -18.91 5.14 -2.53
CA PRO A 175 -20.23 4.67 -2.07
C PRO A 175 -20.16 4.24 -0.59
N ALA A 176 -21.31 4.02 0.02
CA ALA A 176 -21.36 3.33 1.31
C ALA A 176 -20.79 1.89 1.17
N PRO A 177 -20.26 1.30 2.26
CA PRO A 177 -19.88 -0.11 2.25
C PRO A 177 -21.04 -0.99 1.77
N SER A 178 -20.71 -1.94 0.90
CA SER A 178 -21.69 -2.86 0.32
C SER A 178 -22.19 -3.89 1.31
N GLY A 179 -21.36 -4.23 2.30
CA GLY A 179 -21.57 -5.35 3.20
C GLY A 179 -21.27 -6.72 2.57
N GLU A 180 -20.76 -6.76 1.34
CA GLU A 180 -20.34 -7.97 0.67
C GLU A 180 -18.83 -8.13 0.76
N TRP A 181 -18.40 -9.28 1.30
CA TRP A 181 -16.99 -9.60 1.48
C TRP A 181 -16.41 -10.29 0.26
N ILE A 182 -15.28 -9.78 -0.24
CA ILE A 182 -14.53 -10.37 -1.34
C ILE A 182 -13.06 -10.61 -0.93
N THR A 183 -12.40 -11.56 -1.59
CA THR A 183 -10.96 -11.75 -1.46
C THR A 183 -10.21 -10.67 -2.24
N PHE A 184 -8.96 -10.41 -1.88
CA PHE A 184 -8.12 -9.46 -2.61
C PHE A 184 -8.02 -9.80 -4.11
N SER A 185 -7.90 -11.09 -4.46
CA SER A 185 -7.86 -11.57 -5.85
C SER A 185 -9.12 -11.25 -6.68
N SER A 186 -10.22 -10.91 -6.02
CA SER A 186 -11.48 -10.49 -6.68
C SER A 186 -11.54 -8.97 -6.92
N VAL A 187 -10.58 -8.21 -6.38
CA VAL A 187 -10.50 -6.76 -6.63
C VAL A 187 -10.03 -6.49 -8.06
N PRO A 188 -10.64 -5.55 -8.80
CA PRO A 188 -10.19 -5.21 -10.14
C PRO A 188 -8.69 -4.86 -10.18
N ALA A 189 -7.97 -5.38 -11.17
CA ALA A 189 -6.52 -5.18 -11.38
C ALA A 189 -5.59 -5.77 -10.28
N SER A 190 -6.09 -6.61 -9.37
CA SER A 190 -5.30 -7.22 -8.29
C SER A 190 -4.26 -8.24 -8.73
N HIS A 191 -4.44 -8.91 -9.89
CA HIS A 191 -3.64 -10.08 -10.30
C HIS A 191 -2.13 -9.92 -10.19
N ALA A 192 -1.59 -8.75 -10.51
CA ALA A 192 -0.16 -8.49 -10.42
C ALA A 192 0.34 -8.42 -8.96
N LYS A 193 -0.57 -8.24 -8.00
CA LYS A 193 -0.29 -8.03 -6.58
C LYS A 193 -0.74 -9.20 -5.69
N ASP A 194 -1.44 -10.19 -6.21
CA ASP A 194 -1.97 -11.33 -5.44
C ASP A 194 -0.90 -12.03 -4.60
N LYS A 195 0.29 -12.26 -5.17
CA LYS A 195 1.41 -12.88 -4.46
C LYS A 195 1.96 -12.00 -3.33
N ALA A 196 2.03 -10.69 -3.57
CA ALA A 196 2.48 -9.73 -2.56
C ALA A 196 1.48 -9.68 -1.40
N TRP A 197 0.19 -9.59 -1.70
CA TRP A 197 -0.87 -9.63 -0.69
C TRP A 197 -0.81 -10.92 0.15
N ALA A 198 -0.79 -12.08 -0.50
CA ALA A 198 -0.73 -13.35 0.21
C ALA A 198 0.53 -13.46 1.10
N GLY A 199 1.70 -13.12 0.58
CA GLY A 199 2.98 -13.29 1.28
C GLY A 199 3.27 -12.21 2.32
N HIS A 200 2.90 -10.95 2.05
CA HIS A 200 3.27 -9.82 2.92
C HIS A 200 2.16 -9.43 3.90
N VAL A 201 0.92 -9.85 3.68
CA VAL A 201 -0.22 -9.54 4.55
C VAL A 201 -0.72 -10.80 5.23
N GLU A 202 -1.34 -11.73 4.48
CA GLU A 202 -2.02 -12.88 5.05
C GLU A 202 -1.06 -13.86 5.73
N GLU A 203 0.05 -14.24 5.05
CA GLU A 203 1.04 -15.18 5.61
C GLU A 203 1.81 -14.61 6.80
N VAL A 204 2.08 -13.30 6.83
CA VAL A 204 2.77 -12.64 7.95
C VAL A 204 1.95 -12.80 9.22
N ILE A 205 0.65 -12.48 9.17
CA ILE A 205 -0.26 -12.62 10.31
C ILE A 205 -0.41 -14.10 10.69
N ALA A 206 -0.63 -14.97 9.70
CA ALA A 206 -0.81 -16.41 9.94
C ALA A 206 0.40 -17.05 10.64
N LYS A 207 1.61 -16.76 10.16
CA LYS A 207 2.86 -17.28 10.75
C LYS A 207 3.11 -16.76 12.16
N HIS A 208 2.79 -15.47 12.40
CA HIS A 208 3.02 -14.85 13.72
C HIS A 208 2.11 -15.46 14.79
N PHE A 209 0.86 -15.76 14.45
CA PHE A 209 -0.13 -16.25 15.42
C PHE A 209 -0.40 -17.76 15.34
N ALA A 210 0.36 -18.52 14.55
CA ALA A 210 0.22 -19.98 14.47
C ALA A 210 0.34 -20.63 15.87
N GLY A 211 -0.67 -21.40 16.28
CA GLY A 211 -0.75 -22.00 17.62
C GLY A 211 -1.08 -21.02 18.75
N ASN A 212 -1.46 -19.78 18.43
CA ASN A 212 -1.71 -18.75 19.43
C ASN A 212 -2.95 -17.89 19.13
N VAL A 213 -4.12 -18.53 19.05
CA VAL A 213 -5.42 -17.87 18.77
C VAL A 213 -5.71 -16.77 19.80
N ASP A 214 -5.41 -17.01 21.07
CA ASP A 214 -5.65 -16.02 22.13
C ASP A 214 -4.74 -14.79 22.01
N GLY A 215 -3.52 -14.97 21.53
CA GLY A 215 -2.62 -13.87 21.18
C GLY A 215 -3.18 -13.02 20.05
N LEU A 216 -3.68 -13.65 18.99
CA LEU A 216 -4.36 -12.98 17.90
C LEU A 216 -5.57 -12.19 18.39
N ARG A 217 -6.45 -12.80 19.20
CA ARG A 217 -7.66 -12.14 19.74
C ARG A 217 -7.30 -10.85 20.48
N LYS A 218 -6.33 -10.94 21.41
CA LYS A 218 -5.84 -9.77 22.15
C LYS A 218 -5.26 -8.69 21.25
N ALA A 219 -4.48 -9.08 20.24
CA ALA A 219 -3.93 -8.13 19.28
C ALA A 219 -5.05 -7.45 18.46
N CYS A 220 -6.01 -8.23 17.96
CA CYS A 220 -7.16 -7.69 17.22
C CYS A 220 -7.96 -6.69 18.07
N GLU A 221 -8.31 -7.03 19.30
CA GLU A 221 -9.05 -6.15 20.21
C GLU A 221 -8.27 -4.88 20.56
N LYS A 222 -6.98 -5.01 20.88
CA LYS A 222 -6.09 -3.87 21.12
C LYS A 222 -6.03 -2.93 19.92
N PHE A 223 -6.07 -3.47 18.71
CA PHE A 223 -6.03 -2.71 17.46
C PHE A 223 -7.42 -2.20 17.01
N GLY A 224 -8.45 -2.33 17.85
CA GLY A 224 -9.81 -1.84 17.57
C GLY A 224 -10.65 -2.78 16.72
N GLY A 225 -10.23 -4.04 16.55
CA GLY A 225 -11.02 -5.09 15.93
C GLY A 225 -12.23 -5.45 16.77
N ARG A 226 -13.35 -5.69 16.11
CA ARG A 226 -14.59 -6.16 16.74
C ARG A 226 -14.84 -7.60 16.34
N LEU A 227 -15.17 -8.45 17.33
CA LEU A 227 -15.55 -9.83 17.06
C LEU A 227 -16.68 -9.85 16.02
N ALA A 228 -16.49 -10.61 14.95
CA ALA A 228 -17.46 -10.74 13.87
C ALA A 228 -18.24 -12.06 14.02
N ASP A 229 -19.57 -11.98 13.94
CA ASP A 229 -20.45 -13.15 13.94
C ASP A 229 -20.60 -13.66 12.50
N ILE A 230 -19.60 -14.40 12.03
CA ILE A 230 -19.56 -15.00 10.70
C ILE A 230 -19.64 -16.52 10.84
N LYS A 231 -20.54 -17.14 10.11
CA LYS A 231 -20.64 -18.61 10.06
C LYS A 231 -19.49 -19.20 9.27
N GLY A 232 -18.79 -20.17 9.83
CA GLY A 232 -17.68 -20.85 9.17
C GLY A 232 -16.84 -21.68 10.13
N SER A 233 -15.78 -22.28 9.61
CA SER A 233 -14.85 -23.15 10.36
C SER A 233 -13.62 -22.42 10.88
N HIS A 234 -13.63 -21.08 10.90
CA HIS A 234 -12.51 -20.26 11.40
C HIS A 234 -12.43 -20.31 12.93
N ASP A 235 -11.22 -20.14 13.48
CA ASP A 235 -10.95 -20.12 14.92
C ASP A 235 -11.12 -18.72 15.52
N ALA A 236 -10.98 -17.68 14.69
CA ALA A 236 -11.26 -16.29 15.04
C ALA A 236 -11.70 -15.48 13.82
N ALA A 237 -12.63 -14.54 14.03
CA ALA A 237 -13.09 -13.59 13.03
C ALA A 237 -13.22 -12.20 13.64
N TYR A 238 -12.58 -11.20 13.01
CA TYR A 238 -12.60 -9.82 13.49
C TYR A 238 -12.83 -8.84 12.34
N GLU A 239 -13.76 -7.90 12.56
CA GLU A 239 -13.98 -6.77 11.67
C GLU A 239 -13.19 -5.56 12.15
N PHE A 240 -12.53 -4.89 11.22
CA PHE A 240 -11.80 -3.65 11.42
C PHE A 240 -12.38 -2.54 10.56
N ARG A 241 -12.07 -1.31 10.91
CA ARG A 241 -12.30 -0.12 10.09
C ARG A 241 -10.95 0.54 9.80
N PHE A 242 -10.43 0.35 8.60
CA PHE A 242 -9.17 0.99 8.21
C PHE A 242 -9.36 2.51 8.02
N PHE A 243 -10.47 2.89 7.42
CA PHE A 243 -11.08 4.22 7.50
C PHE A 243 -12.55 4.06 7.95
N PRO A 244 -13.26 5.12 8.33
CA PRO A 244 -14.62 4.98 8.87
C PRO A 244 -15.58 4.20 7.97
N ARG A 245 -15.40 4.32 6.64
CA ARG A 245 -16.19 3.61 5.62
C ARG A 245 -15.43 2.52 4.88
N TYR A 246 -14.30 2.07 5.41
CA TYR A 246 -13.49 1.01 4.81
C TYR A 246 -13.41 -0.19 5.76
N PRO A 247 -14.45 -1.07 5.77
CA PRO A 247 -14.44 -2.27 6.59
C PRO A 247 -13.54 -3.35 5.98
N VAL A 248 -12.92 -4.12 6.86
CA VAL A 248 -12.06 -5.27 6.54
C VAL A 248 -12.39 -6.38 7.52
N LEU A 249 -12.49 -7.62 7.03
CA LEU A 249 -12.77 -8.80 7.84
C LEU A 249 -11.57 -9.74 7.83
N LEU A 250 -10.98 -9.99 8.99
CA LEU A 250 -9.95 -10.99 9.20
C LEU A 250 -10.59 -12.29 9.63
N LEU A 251 -10.33 -13.37 8.90
CA LEU A 251 -10.64 -14.75 9.27
C LEU A 251 -9.32 -15.48 9.54
N PHE A 252 -9.19 -16.07 10.71
CA PHE A 252 -8.03 -16.85 11.11
C PHE A 252 -8.41 -18.32 11.26
N TYR A 253 -7.58 -19.17 10.68
CA TYR A 253 -7.64 -20.62 10.79
C TYR A 253 -6.30 -21.06 11.40
N ASP A 254 -6.34 -21.68 12.58
CA ASP A 254 -5.12 -22.09 13.25
C ASP A 254 -4.50 -23.33 12.61
N ALA A 255 -3.24 -23.59 12.96
CA ALA A 255 -2.54 -24.76 12.49
C ALA A 255 -3.11 -26.05 13.13
N VAL A 256 -3.32 -27.08 12.33
CA VAL A 256 -3.68 -28.42 12.79
C VAL A 256 -2.42 -29.29 12.69
N GLN A 257 -1.72 -29.48 13.81
CA GLN A 257 -0.43 -30.16 13.85
C GLN A 257 -0.51 -31.61 13.38
N ASP A 258 -1.54 -32.34 13.79
CA ASP A 258 -1.73 -33.76 13.47
C ASP A 258 -1.98 -34.00 11.98
N GLU A 259 -2.50 -33.02 11.26
CA GLU A 259 -2.82 -33.08 9.83
C GLU A 259 -1.85 -32.31 8.96
N ASN A 260 -0.81 -31.72 9.55
CA ASN A 260 0.20 -30.89 8.86
C ASN A 260 -0.40 -29.72 8.05
N PHE A 261 -1.52 -29.14 8.50
CA PHE A 261 -2.09 -27.93 7.93
C PHE A 261 -1.51 -26.70 8.65
N PRO A 262 -0.84 -25.79 7.92
CA PRO A 262 -0.34 -24.55 8.51
C PRO A 262 -1.48 -23.59 8.84
N ALA A 263 -1.26 -22.70 9.78
CA ALA A 263 -2.18 -21.60 10.04
C ALA A 263 -2.40 -20.75 8.78
N GLN A 264 -3.62 -20.24 8.61
CA GLN A 264 -4.01 -19.42 7.47
C GLN A 264 -4.77 -18.18 7.94
N VAL A 265 -4.62 -17.11 7.20
CA VAL A 265 -5.42 -15.89 7.32
C VAL A 265 -6.08 -15.60 5.98
N LYS A 266 -7.33 -15.15 6.04
CA LYS A 266 -8.01 -14.48 4.94
C LYS A 266 -8.39 -13.09 5.40
N LEU A 267 -7.85 -12.10 4.73
CA LEU A 267 -8.21 -10.71 4.92
C LEU A 267 -9.18 -10.31 3.80
N LEU A 268 -10.47 -10.33 4.14
CA LEU A 268 -11.55 -10.02 3.19
C LEU A 268 -11.83 -8.51 3.20
N LEU A 269 -12.13 -7.99 2.04
CA LEU A 269 -12.38 -6.59 1.76
C LEU A 269 -13.85 -6.38 1.38
N ASP A 270 -14.38 -5.19 1.62
CA ASP A 270 -15.68 -4.82 1.07
C ASP A 270 -15.62 -4.77 -0.47
N ARG A 271 -16.69 -5.21 -1.15
CA ARG A 271 -16.76 -5.22 -2.61
C ARG A 271 -16.41 -3.86 -3.27
N ASN A 272 -16.71 -2.76 -2.58
CA ASN A 272 -16.46 -1.41 -3.06
C ASN A 272 -15.04 -0.89 -2.74
N VAL A 273 -14.12 -1.76 -2.34
CA VAL A 273 -12.78 -1.38 -1.85
C VAL A 273 -11.98 -0.53 -2.84
N ASP A 274 -12.08 -0.82 -4.14
CA ASP A 274 -11.43 -0.08 -5.24
C ASP A 274 -12.01 1.34 -5.43
N ARG A 275 -13.13 1.65 -4.77
CA ARG A 275 -13.73 2.98 -4.71
C ARG A 275 -13.25 3.79 -3.50
N TYR A 276 -12.56 3.17 -2.56
CA TYR A 276 -11.99 3.81 -1.36
C TYR A 276 -10.49 4.09 -1.50
N LEU A 277 -9.78 3.24 -2.23
CA LEU A 277 -8.35 3.36 -2.51
C LEU A 277 -8.01 2.70 -3.85
N ASP A 278 -6.92 3.17 -4.48
CA ASP A 278 -6.31 2.48 -5.61
C ASP A 278 -5.60 1.19 -5.16
N ILE A 279 -5.34 0.28 -6.11
CA ILE A 279 -4.83 -1.06 -5.81
C ILE A 279 -3.45 -1.06 -5.13
N GLU A 280 -2.57 -0.11 -5.46
CA GLU A 280 -1.26 0.01 -4.82
C GLU A 280 -1.42 0.43 -3.36
N SER A 281 -2.26 1.42 -3.10
CA SER A 281 -2.60 1.89 -1.75
C SER A 281 -3.27 0.80 -0.91
N ILE A 282 -4.11 -0.06 -1.50
CA ILE A 282 -4.73 -1.20 -0.81
C ILE A 282 -3.66 -2.18 -0.32
N VAL A 283 -2.66 -2.51 -1.15
CA VAL A 283 -1.56 -3.42 -0.76
C VAL A 283 -0.73 -2.82 0.37
N VAL A 284 -0.29 -1.57 0.22
CA VAL A 284 0.52 -0.87 1.24
C VAL A 284 -0.23 -0.78 2.57
N LEU A 285 -1.54 -0.52 2.52
CA LEU A 285 -2.39 -0.47 3.71
C LEU A 285 -2.52 -1.83 4.39
N GLY A 286 -2.63 -2.91 3.61
CA GLY A 286 -2.64 -4.27 4.12
C GLY A 286 -1.31 -4.65 4.79
N GLU A 287 -0.18 -4.31 4.18
CA GLU A 287 1.16 -4.52 4.74
C GLU A 287 1.36 -3.75 6.05
N GLU A 288 0.93 -2.47 6.10
CA GLU A 288 0.98 -1.65 7.31
C GLU A 288 0.12 -2.24 8.43
N PHE A 289 -1.10 -2.68 8.10
CA PHE A 289 -1.98 -3.36 9.05
C PHE A 289 -1.35 -4.64 9.59
N ALA A 290 -0.81 -5.51 8.73
CA ALA A 290 -0.15 -6.74 9.14
C ALA A 290 1.05 -6.45 10.06
N GLY A 291 1.89 -5.48 9.70
CA GLY A 291 3.03 -5.04 10.51
C GLY A 291 2.61 -4.56 11.89
N ARG A 292 1.59 -3.71 12.01
CA ARG A 292 1.08 -3.22 13.29
C ARG A 292 0.42 -4.30 14.14
N LEU A 293 -0.28 -5.24 13.50
CA LEU A 293 -0.97 -6.31 14.22
C LEU A 293 0.01 -7.32 14.83
N THR A 294 1.17 -7.52 14.19
CA THR A 294 2.20 -8.49 14.58
C THR A 294 3.36 -7.88 15.37
N GLY A 295 3.46 -6.56 15.48
CA GLY A 295 4.53 -5.82 16.22
C GLY A 295 4.02 -5.25 17.49
#